data_bc514f60ebceb31fa74d77f390d35e6e
#
_entry.id   bc514f60ebceb31fa74d77f390d35e6e
#
_cell.length_a   1.000
_cell.length_b   1.000
_cell.length_c   1.000
_cell.angle_alpha   90.00
_cell.angle_beta   90.00
_cell.angle_gamma   90.00
#
_symmetry.space_group_name_H-M   'P 1'
#
loop_
_entity.id
_entity.type
_entity.pdbx_description
1 polymer ?
#
loop_
_entity_poly.entity_id
_entity_poly.type
_entity_poly.pdbx_seq_one_letter_code
_entity_poly.pdbx_strand_id
1 'polypeptide(L)'
;MVLLGLSLAVGTPAATNMFPTVSAQTVQAAGKTGWTQESGTWYFYKDGVKQTGWQTWDGKKYYLNADGTMKANEWMIDTDGSVYYFRSWGGAYLNCKARINGRSYTFGADSKVQGSQWVVKGGKWYLVKDGKIATGWQTWDGNKYYMNSDGSMRSNEWRLDDTGKIRYLCSWGGAYKSRSAKINGRSYTFNSAAEVTNMQWIVMDGQWKLAKDGKIATGWQTWDNNRYYLNADGTMKANESFTDGGKTYFFCSWGGAYKNCWQTWNGKKYYLHDNGAAYQNEWLKTGGKWYWFQADSTMAVNNRRLGKDDASRRS
;
A
#
# COMPACT_ATOMS: atom_id res chain seq x y z
N MET A 1 -7.40 55.80 -20.93
CA MET A 1 -6.48 56.92 -20.77
C MET A 1 -7.35 58.15 -20.55
N VAL A 2 -7.51 58.57 -19.28
CA VAL A 2 -8.18 59.82 -18.89
C VAL A 2 -7.25 60.45 -17.84
N LEU A 3 -6.71 61.59 -18.22
CA LEU A 3 -5.83 62.44 -17.38
C LEU A 3 -6.64 63.12 -16.31
N LEU A 4 -6.08 63.08 -15.10
CA LEU A 4 -6.46 63.98 -13.99
C LEU A 4 -5.60 65.25 -14.08
N GLY A 5 -6.23 66.38 -14.22
CA GLY A 5 -5.62 67.69 -14.06
C GLY A 5 -5.70 68.12 -12.59
N LEU A 6 -4.55 68.39 -11.99
CA LEU A 6 -4.45 69.09 -10.69
C LEU A 6 -4.40 70.59 -10.95
N SER A 7 -5.28 71.37 -10.29
CA SER A 7 -5.16 72.81 -10.24
C SER A 7 -5.07 73.24 -8.75
N LEU A 8 -3.94 73.87 -8.40
CA LEU A 8 -3.76 74.59 -7.13
C LEU A 8 -4.35 76.02 -7.26
N ALA A 9 -5.14 76.44 -6.32
CA ALA A 9 -5.43 77.86 -6.07
C ALA A 9 -5.33 78.17 -4.57
N VAL A 10 -4.60 79.26 -4.30
CA VAL A 10 -4.25 79.83 -2.97
C VAL A 10 -5.33 80.87 -2.58
N GLY A 11 -5.77 80.84 -1.33
CA GLY A 11 -5.98 82.03 -0.48
C GLY A 11 -7.35 82.51 -0.20
N THR A 12 -7.60 82.52 1.08
CA THR A 12 -8.21 83.41 2.06
C THR A 12 -9.63 83.11 2.57
N PRO A 13 -9.96 83.51 3.83
CA PRO A 13 -10.87 82.69 4.64
C PRO A 13 -12.29 83.29 4.78
N ALA A 14 -13.14 82.47 5.36
CA ALA A 14 -14.44 82.73 5.94
C ALA A 14 -15.66 82.50 5.06
N ALA A 15 -16.30 81.40 5.36
CA ALA A 15 -17.74 81.31 5.69
C ALA A 15 -18.10 79.82 5.93
N THR A 16 -18.57 79.53 7.11
CA THR A 16 -19.19 78.28 7.50
C THR A 16 -20.41 78.02 6.65
N ASN A 17 -20.33 77.07 5.71
CA ASN A 17 -21.48 76.39 5.12
C ASN A 17 -21.32 74.91 5.28
N MET A 18 -22.15 74.33 6.16
CA MET A 18 -22.38 72.88 6.23
C MET A 18 -22.91 72.41 4.91
N PHE A 19 -22.10 71.76 4.09
CA PHE A 19 -22.56 70.87 3.05
C PHE A 19 -22.53 69.44 3.58
N PRO A 20 -23.58 68.66 3.42
CA PRO A 20 -23.55 67.24 3.76
C PRO A 20 -22.47 66.57 2.92
N THR A 21 -21.54 65.92 3.58
CA THR A 21 -20.58 65.04 2.95
C THR A 21 -21.34 63.91 2.31
N VAL A 22 -21.56 64.00 0.99
CA VAL A 22 -21.95 62.85 0.17
C VAL A 22 -20.73 61.93 0.18
N SER A 23 -20.81 60.86 0.95
CA SER A 23 -19.87 59.75 0.82
C SER A 23 -19.98 59.26 -0.64
N ALA A 24 -18.90 59.36 -1.39
CA ALA A 24 -18.80 58.76 -2.68
C ALA A 24 -18.93 57.24 -2.49
N GLN A 25 -20.13 56.71 -2.66
CA GLN A 25 -20.29 55.29 -2.89
C GLN A 25 -19.54 54.99 -4.21
N THR A 26 -18.39 54.35 -4.10
CA THR A 26 -17.79 53.69 -5.24
C THR A 26 -18.82 52.70 -5.75
N VAL A 27 -19.48 53.04 -6.83
CA VAL A 27 -20.28 52.10 -7.60
C VAL A 27 -19.25 51.12 -8.17
N GLN A 28 -19.06 50.05 -7.47
CA GLN A 28 -18.26 48.91 -7.95
C GLN A 28 -19.02 48.40 -9.19
N ALA A 29 -18.43 48.55 -10.36
CA ALA A 29 -19.00 48.05 -11.60
C ALA A 29 -19.36 46.58 -11.35
N ALA A 30 -20.61 46.21 -11.60
CA ALA A 30 -21.08 44.84 -11.39
C ALA A 30 -20.15 43.90 -12.16
N GLY A 31 -19.42 43.05 -11.41
CA GLY A 31 -18.44 42.13 -11.98
C GLY A 31 -19.14 41.16 -12.93
N LYS A 32 -18.48 40.76 -14.00
CA LYS A 32 -19.01 39.78 -14.93
C LYS A 32 -19.42 38.49 -14.20
N THR A 33 -20.59 37.95 -14.53
CA THR A 33 -21.06 36.63 -14.06
C THR A 33 -21.33 35.76 -15.28
N GLY A 34 -20.85 34.52 -15.25
CA GLY A 34 -21.00 33.54 -16.32
C GLY A 34 -19.68 33.04 -16.90
N TRP A 35 -19.78 32.27 -17.97
CA TRP A 35 -18.64 31.66 -18.65
C TRP A 35 -17.87 32.68 -19.47
N THR A 36 -16.53 32.59 -19.36
CA THR A 36 -15.61 33.41 -20.13
C THR A 36 -14.45 32.57 -20.63
N GLN A 37 -14.11 32.74 -21.92
CA GLN A 37 -12.94 32.11 -22.49
C GLN A 37 -11.74 33.09 -22.47
N GLU A 38 -10.63 32.68 -21.90
CA GLU A 38 -9.39 33.46 -21.82
C GLU A 38 -8.28 32.58 -22.40
N SER A 39 -7.64 33.05 -23.48
CA SER A 39 -6.58 32.30 -24.18
C SER A 39 -6.91 30.82 -24.48
N GLY A 40 -8.18 30.59 -24.92
CA GLY A 40 -8.69 29.26 -25.26
C GLY A 40 -9.16 28.42 -24.08
N THR A 41 -8.98 28.87 -22.84
CA THR A 41 -9.40 28.16 -21.61
C THR A 41 -10.67 28.78 -21.05
N TRP A 42 -11.62 27.92 -20.63
CA TRP A 42 -12.89 28.35 -20.05
C TRP A 42 -12.79 28.49 -18.54
N TYR A 43 -13.34 29.64 -18.06
CA TYR A 43 -13.49 30.01 -16.65
C TYR A 43 -14.93 30.41 -16.36
N PHE A 44 -15.36 30.20 -15.15
CA PHE A 44 -16.65 30.70 -14.67
C PHE A 44 -16.45 31.82 -13.66
N TYR A 45 -17.10 32.93 -13.85
CA TYR A 45 -17.06 34.09 -12.98
C TYR A 45 -18.39 34.30 -12.28
N LYS A 46 -18.35 34.76 -11.05
CA LYS A 46 -19.48 35.25 -10.29
C LYS A 46 -19.08 36.59 -9.67
N ASP A 47 -19.80 37.65 -10.01
CA ASP A 47 -19.53 39.02 -9.55
C ASP A 47 -18.06 39.46 -9.73
N GLY A 48 -17.50 39.12 -10.89
CA GLY A 48 -16.12 39.43 -11.26
C GLY A 48 -15.08 38.51 -10.64
N VAL A 49 -15.45 37.55 -9.78
CA VAL A 49 -14.54 36.62 -9.11
C VAL A 49 -14.51 35.27 -9.84
N LYS A 50 -13.33 34.82 -10.21
CA LYS A 50 -13.10 33.51 -10.82
C LYS A 50 -13.46 32.38 -9.83
N GLN A 51 -14.33 31.47 -10.23
CA GLN A 51 -14.85 30.40 -9.40
C GLN A 51 -13.98 29.14 -9.51
N THR A 52 -14.03 28.29 -8.48
CA THR A 52 -13.40 26.97 -8.41
C THR A 52 -14.39 25.94 -7.88
N GLY A 53 -14.05 24.65 -8.01
CA GLY A 53 -14.91 23.57 -7.53
C GLY A 53 -16.18 23.39 -8.34
N TRP A 54 -17.21 22.82 -7.74
CA TRP A 54 -18.49 22.53 -8.37
C TRP A 54 -19.27 23.80 -8.68
N GLN A 55 -19.76 23.91 -9.93
CA GLN A 55 -20.68 24.95 -10.37
C GLN A 55 -21.87 24.31 -11.06
N THR A 56 -23.03 24.93 -10.88
CA THR A 56 -24.26 24.58 -11.63
C THR A 56 -24.65 25.75 -12.51
N TRP A 57 -24.83 25.49 -13.82
CA TRP A 57 -25.25 26.47 -14.79
C TRP A 57 -26.16 25.82 -15.81
N ASP A 58 -27.30 26.44 -16.08
CA ASP A 58 -28.31 25.90 -17.00
C ASP A 58 -28.66 24.43 -16.77
N GLY A 59 -28.93 24.08 -15.50
CA GLY A 59 -29.26 22.71 -15.07
C GLY A 59 -28.15 21.66 -15.23
N LYS A 60 -26.93 22.06 -15.59
CA LYS A 60 -25.77 21.17 -15.76
C LYS A 60 -24.73 21.43 -14.72
N LYS A 61 -24.01 20.38 -14.33
CA LYS A 61 -22.89 20.44 -13.38
C LYS A 61 -21.55 20.57 -14.11
N TYR A 62 -20.71 21.45 -13.63
CA TYR A 62 -19.33 21.67 -14.07
C TYR A 62 -18.38 21.62 -12.89
N TYR A 63 -17.14 21.33 -13.14
CA TYR A 63 -16.09 21.41 -12.12
C TYR A 63 -14.93 22.26 -12.60
N LEU A 64 -14.51 23.18 -11.76
CA LEU A 64 -13.37 24.07 -12.01
C LEU A 64 -12.22 23.68 -11.09
N ASN A 65 -11.04 23.54 -11.67
CA ASN A 65 -9.82 23.24 -10.95
C ASN A 65 -9.44 24.36 -9.96
N ALA A 66 -8.45 24.15 -9.10
CA ALA A 66 -8.02 25.17 -8.15
C ALA A 66 -7.51 26.47 -8.82
N ASP A 67 -7.03 26.39 -10.05
CA ASP A 67 -6.63 27.54 -10.89
C ASP A 67 -7.81 28.16 -11.65
N GLY A 68 -9.03 27.65 -11.45
CA GLY A 68 -10.26 28.08 -12.11
C GLY A 68 -10.50 27.48 -13.48
N THR A 69 -9.60 26.64 -14.02
CA THR A 69 -9.79 26.02 -15.33
C THR A 69 -10.88 24.95 -15.30
N MET A 70 -11.72 24.92 -16.36
CA MET A 70 -12.83 23.98 -16.45
C MET A 70 -12.36 22.56 -16.79
N LYS A 71 -12.83 21.55 -16.05
CA LYS A 71 -12.64 20.14 -16.42
C LYS A 71 -13.45 19.79 -17.66
N ALA A 72 -12.79 19.15 -18.62
CA ALA A 72 -13.43 18.72 -19.86
C ALA A 72 -12.76 17.44 -20.40
N ASN A 73 -13.59 16.55 -20.97
CA ASN A 73 -13.17 15.29 -21.60
C ASN A 73 -12.33 14.39 -20.67
N GLU A 74 -12.64 14.36 -19.37
CA GLU A 74 -11.90 13.61 -18.37
C GLU A 74 -12.78 13.00 -17.27
N TRP A 75 -12.25 11.95 -16.65
CA TRP A 75 -12.78 11.37 -15.42
C TRP A 75 -12.41 12.20 -14.20
N MET A 76 -13.34 12.40 -13.31
CA MET A 76 -13.09 12.94 -11.98
C MET A 76 -13.56 11.96 -10.91
N ILE A 77 -12.71 11.76 -9.91
CA ILE A 77 -13.07 11.13 -8.64
C ILE A 77 -13.06 12.26 -7.62
N ASP A 78 -14.20 12.49 -7.00
CA ASP A 78 -14.36 13.54 -5.98
C ASP A 78 -13.81 13.07 -4.63
N THR A 79 -13.69 13.98 -3.68
CA THR A 79 -13.16 13.74 -2.33
C THR A 79 -13.97 12.70 -1.55
N ASP A 80 -15.27 12.57 -1.85
CA ASP A 80 -16.17 11.54 -1.27
C ASP A 80 -16.12 10.19 -2.02
N GLY A 81 -15.21 10.05 -3.02
CA GLY A 81 -15.09 8.89 -3.89
C GLY A 81 -16.09 8.83 -5.04
N SER A 82 -16.97 9.82 -5.20
CA SER A 82 -17.94 9.89 -6.30
C SER A 82 -17.27 10.07 -7.65
N VAL A 83 -17.79 9.40 -8.69
CA VAL A 83 -17.15 9.34 -10.01
C VAL A 83 -18.01 9.98 -11.08
N TYR A 84 -17.43 10.92 -11.79
CA TYR A 84 -18.04 11.73 -12.84
C TYR A 84 -17.19 11.69 -14.12
N TYR A 85 -17.82 11.97 -15.26
CA TYR A 85 -17.10 12.25 -16.50
C TYR A 85 -17.63 13.55 -17.13
N PHE A 86 -16.70 14.43 -17.48
CA PHE A 86 -17.01 15.70 -18.14
C PHE A 86 -16.90 15.58 -19.65
N ARG A 87 -17.88 16.10 -20.36
CA ARG A 87 -17.89 16.16 -21.81
C ARG A 87 -16.82 17.15 -22.32
N SER A 88 -16.54 17.12 -23.61
CA SER A 88 -15.56 18.05 -24.23
C SER A 88 -15.91 19.54 -24.02
N TRP A 89 -17.18 19.87 -23.82
CA TRP A 89 -17.64 21.24 -23.52
C TRP A 89 -17.79 21.49 -21.99
N GLY A 90 -17.30 20.59 -21.13
CA GLY A 90 -17.18 20.75 -19.68
C GLY A 90 -18.37 20.30 -18.83
N GLY A 91 -19.56 20.10 -19.39
CA GLY A 91 -20.69 19.61 -18.61
C GLY A 91 -20.59 18.14 -18.25
N ALA A 92 -20.88 17.79 -17.00
CA ALA A 92 -20.93 16.38 -16.57
C ALA A 92 -22.05 15.63 -17.29
N TYR A 93 -21.84 14.35 -17.61
CA TYR A 93 -22.93 13.50 -18.14
C TYR A 93 -24.05 13.38 -17.11
N LEU A 94 -25.29 13.43 -17.55
CA LEU A 94 -26.48 13.45 -16.70
C LEU A 94 -27.59 12.63 -17.37
N ASN A 95 -28.26 11.74 -16.64
CA ASN A 95 -29.40 10.94 -17.08
C ASN A 95 -29.24 10.32 -18.47
N CYS A 96 -28.09 9.71 -18.75
CA CYS A 96 -27.83 9.18 -20.09
C CYS A 96 -26.87 7.99 -20.09
N LYS A 97 -26.87 7.28 -21.23
CA LYS A 97 -25.81 6.33 -21.58
C LYS A 97 -24.79 7.01 -22.49
N ALA A 98 -23.54 6.75 -22.30
CA ALA A 98 -22.43 7.26 -23.11
C ALA A 98 -21.37 6.23 -23.36
N ARG A 99 -20.70 6.31 -24.52
CA ARG A 99 -19.53 5.50 -24.83
C ARG A 99 -18.28 6.37 -24.68
N ILE A 100 -17.41 5.97 -23.73
CA ILE A 100 -16.20 6.69 -23.40
C ILE A 100 -15.02 5.73 -23.55
N ASN A 101 -14.07 6.07 -24.40
CA ASN A 101 -12.90 5.23 -24.69
C ASN A 101 -13.28 3.75 -24.99
N GLY A 102 -14.33 3.58 -25.83
CA GLY A 102 -14.80 2.27 -26.28
C GLY A 102 -15.69 1.50 -25.29
N ARG A 103 -15.93 2.01 -24.07
CA ARG A 103 -16.76 1.37 -23.04
C ARG A 103 -18.06 2.14 -22.83
N SER A 104 -19.15 1.42 -22.57
CA SER A 104 -20.46 2.00 -22.31
C SER A 104 -20.63 2.27 -20.82
N TYR A 105 -21.12 3.46 -20.49
CA TYR A 105 -21.42 3.90 -19.12
C TYR A 105 -22.83 4.45 -19.04
N THR A 106 -23.44 4.30 -17.88
CA THR A 106 -24.72 4.92 -17.54
C THR A 106 -24.48 5.96 -16.44
N PHE A 107 -25.04 7.14 -16.62
CA PHE A 107 -24.98 8.26 -15.67
C PHE A 107 -26.38 8.58 -15.14
N GLY A 108 -26.50 8.75 -13.83
CA GLY A 108 -27.75 9.04 -13.15
C GLY A 108 -28.13 10.53 -13.14
N ALA A 109 -29.24 10.84 -12.47
CA ALA A 109 -29.72 12.20 -12.24
C ALA A 109 -28.73 13.04 -11.38
N ASP A 110 -27.88 12.43 -10.64
CA ASP A 110 -26.82 13.05 -9.84
C ASP A 110 -25.51 13.25 -10.64
N SER A 111 -25.48 12.84 -11.89
CA SER A 111 -24.33 12.80 -12.81
C SER A 111 -23.26 11.76 -12.46
N LYS A 112 -23.51 10.88 -11.51
CA LYS A 112 -22.57 9.82 -11.14
C LYS A 112 -22.73 8.60 -12.04
N VAL A 113 -21.64 7.83 -12.16
CA VAL A 113 -21.67 6.52 -12.85
C VAL A 113 -22.60 5.59 -12.09
N GLN A 114 -23.53 4.95 -12.80
CA GLN A 114 -24.48 4.00 -12.22
C GLN A 114 -24.02 2.56 -12.36
N GLY A 115 -24.44 1.72 -11.39
CA GLY A 115 -24.11 0.31 -11.32
C GLY A 115 -22.62 0.07 -11.09
N SER A 116 -22.16 -1.13 -11.48
CA SER A 116 -20.75 -1.49 -11.31
C SER A 116 -20.01 -1.38 -12.65
N GLN A 117 -18.93 -0.61 -12.70
CA GLN A 117 -18.18 -0.29 -13.92
C GLN A 117 -16.68 -0.12 -13.63
N TRP A 118 -15.85 -0.50 -14.61
CA TRP A 118 -14.43 -0.19 -14.58
C TRP A 118 -14.15 1.14 -15.29
N VAL A 119 -13.46 2.05 -14.61
CA VAL A 119 -12.97 3.30 -15.19
C VAL A 119 -11.45 3.35 -15.18
N VAL A 120 -10.87 4.06 -16.15
CA VAL A 120 -9.43 4.30 -16.23
C VAL A 120 -9.18 5.80 -16.10
N LYS A 121 -8.42 6.21 -15.10
CA LYS A 121 -8.03 7.60 -14.87
C LYS A 121 -6.53 7.67 -14.57
N GLY A 122 -5.80 8.49 -15.31
CA GLY A 122 -4.33 8.62 -15.13
C GLY A 122 -3.59 7.28 -15.25
N GLY A 123 -3.99 6.40 -16.17
CA GLY A 123 -3.38 5.07 -16.37
C GLY A 123 -3.72 4.03 -15.30
N LYS A 124 -4.45 4.39 -14.26
CA LYS A 124 -4.89 3.49 -13.20
C LYS A 124 -6.32 3.02 -13.40
N TRP A 125 -6.61 1.78 -13.00
CA TRP A 125 -7.93 1.17 -13.02
C TRP A 125 -8.64 1.37 -11.69
N TYR A 126 -9.93 1.69 -11.75
CA TYR A 126 -10.83 1.85 -10.61
C TYR A 126 -12.11 1.06 -10.86
N LEU A 127 -12.57 0.32 -9.87
CA LEU A 127 -13.89 -0.27 -9.89
C LEU A 127 -14.88 0.73 -9.25
N VAL A 128 -15.83 1.17 -10.02
CA VAL A 128 -16.92 2.03 -9.53
C VAL A 128 -18.12 1.15 -9.21
N LYS A 129 -18.74 1.35 -8.06
CA LYS A 129 -20.01 0.74 -7.65
C LYS A 129 -20.96 1.83 -7.21
N ASP A 130 -22.10 1.90 -7.85
CA ASP A 130 -23.16 2.86 -7.53
C ASP A 130 -22.66 4.29 -7.34
N GLY A 131 -21.89 4.73 -8.29
CA GLY A 131 -21.36 6.09 -8.36
C GLY A 131 -20.10 6.38 -7.55
N LYS A 132 -19.58 5.43 -6.78
CA LYS A 132 -18.38 5.60 -5.96
C LYS A 132 -17.29 4.60 -6.28
N ILE A 133 -16.01 4.99 -6.08
CA ILE A 133 -14.90 4.05 -6.16
C ILE A 133 -15.02 3.00 -5.06
N ALA A 134 -14.76 1.75 -5.43
CA ALA A 134 -14.62 0.65 -4.48
C ALA A 134 -13.20 0.62 -3.89
N THR A 135 -13.06 0.15 -2.65
CA THR A 135 -11.79 -0.06 -1.96
C THR A 135 -11.74 -1.48 -1.36
N GLY A 136 -10.54 -1.94 -1.00
CA GLY A 136 -10.35 -3.28 -0.44
C GLY A 136 -10.64 -4.41 -1.44
N TRP A 137 -10.96 -5.59 -0.93
CA TRP A 137 -11.29 -6.76 -1.75
C TRP A 137 -12.63 -6.60 -2.46
N GLN A 138 -12.63 -6.81 -3.76
CA GLN A 138 -13.82 -6.74 -4.60
C GLN A 138 -13.98 -8.01 -5.44
N THR A 139 -15.24 -8.36 -5.72
CA THR A 139 -15.55 -9.42 -6.69
C THR A 139 -16.25 -8.79 -7.88
N TRP A 140 -15.74 -9.08 -9.07
CA TRP A 140 -16.28 -8.67 -10.35
C TRP A 140 -16.17 -9.83 -11.35
N ASP A 141 -17.26 -10.15 -12.01
CA ASP A 141 -17.32 -11.24 -13.02
C ASP A 141 -16.64 -12.53 -12.53
N GLY A 142 -16.96 -12.92 -11.30
CA GLY A 142 -16.42 -14.13 -10.65
C GLY A 142 -14.93 -14.09 -10.32
N ASN A 143 -14.24 -12.98 -10.54
CA ASN A 143 -12.83 -12.79 -10.16
C ASN A 143 -12.69 -11.87 -8.96
N LYS A 144 -11.65 -12.09 -8.14
CA LYS A 144 -11.31 -11.24 -7.00
C LYS A 144 -10.25 -10.23 -7.40
N TYR A 145 -10.42 -8.99 -6.96
CA TYR A 145 -9.53 -7.86 -7.17
C TYR A 145 -9.27 -7.16 -5.84
N TYR A 146 -8.18 -6.45 -5.74
CA TYR A 146 -7.92 -5.59 -4.59
C TYR A 146 -7.71 -4.14 -5.01
N MET A 147 -8.45 -3.24 -4.35
CA MET A 147 -8.37 -1.80 -4.55
C MET A 147 -7.69 -1.14 -3.36
N ASN A 148 -6.76 -0.24 -3.62
CA ASN A 148 -6.15 0.60 -2.59
C ASN A 148 -7.19 1.50 -1.89
N SER A 149 -6.78 2.19 -0.84
CA SER A 149 -7.59 3.22 -0.19
C SER A 149 -7.93 4.39 -1.13
N ASP A 150 -7.10 4.68 -2.14
CA ASP A 150 -7.38 5.65 -3.21
C ASP A 150 -8.26 5.07 -4.33
N GLY A 151 -8.74 3.83 -4.19
CA GLY A 151 -9.56 3.11 -5.17
C GLY A 151 -8.78 2.52 -6.36
N SER A 152 -7.47 2.74 -6.47
CA SER A 152 -6.68 2.19 -7.57
C SER A 152 -6.47 0.68 -7.43
N MET A 153 -6.59 -0.05 -8.55
CA MET A 153 -6.42 -1.51 -8.59
C MET A 153 -4.98 -1.91 -8.39
N ARG A 154 -4.75 -2.94 -7.57
CA ARG A 154 -3.46 -3.62 -7.40
C ARG A 154 -3.26 -4.75 -8.39
N SER A 155 -2.00 -5.03 -8.73
CA SER A 155 -1.61 -6.12 -9.61
C SER A 155 -0.17 -6.57 -9.36
N ASN A 156 0.18 -7.77 -9.84
CA ASN A 156 1.52 -8.37 -9.74
C ASN A 156 2.06 -8.50 -8.32
N GLU A 157 1.21 -8.83 -7.35
CA GLU A 157 1.62 -8.95 -5.95
C GLU A 157 0.86 -10.04 -5.19
N TRP A 158 1.49 -10.52 -4.12
CA TRP A 158 0.85 -11.36 -3.11
C TRP A 158 0.08 -10.50 -2.12
N ARG A 159 -1.10 -10.99 -1.72
CA ARG A 159 -1.94 -10.32 -0.73
C ARG A 159 -2.70 -11.29 0.16
N LEU A 160 -2.86 -10.91 1.41
CA LEU A 160 -3.81 -11.57 2.31
C LEU A 160 -5.21 -10.98 2.09
N ASP A 161 -6.22 -11.84 2.12
CA ASP A 161 -7.60 -11.37 2.27
C ASP A 161 -7.97 -11.21 3.76
N ASP A 162 -9.17 -10.71 4.01
CA ASP A 162 -9.67 -10.41 5.36
C ASP A 162 -9.77 -11.67 6.26
N THR A 163 -9.68 -12.87 5.69
CA THR A 163 -9.64 -14.17 6.38
C THR A 163 -8.22 -14.72 6.55
N GLY A 164 -7.21 -13.94 6.14
CA GLY A 164 -5.78 -14.31 6.19
C GLY A 164 -5.38 -15.31 5.11
N LYS A 165 -6.20 -15.47 4.05
CA LYS A 165 -5.86 -16.34 2.91
C LYS A 165 -4.97 -15.62 1.91
N ILE A 166 -3.98 -16.33 1.41
CA ILE A 166 -2.98 -15.82 0.45
C ILE A 166 -3.52 -15.91 -0.97
N ARG A 167 -3.47 -14.78 -1.68
CA ARG A 167 -3.84 -14.65 -3.08
C ARG A 167 -2.73 -13.96 -3.87
N TYR A 168 -2.64 -14.24 -5.14
CA TYR A 168 -1.75 -13.52 -6.06
C TYR A 168 -2.58 -12.75 -7.09
N LEU A 169 -2.42 -11.44 -7.09
CA LEU A 169 -3.01 -10.55 -8.10
C LEU A 169 -2.11 -10.55 -9.33
N CYS A 170 -2.62 -11.02 -10.45
CA CYS A 170 -1.86 -11.09 -11.70
C CYS A 170 -1.75 -9.71 -12.39
N SER A 171 -1.10 -9.65 -13.56
CA SER A 171 -0.83 -8.38 -14.27
C SER A 171 -2.09 -7.59 -14.65
N TRP A 172 -3.22 -8.25 -14.87
CA TRP A 172 -4.50 -7.60 -15.14
C TRP A 172 -5.33 -7.33 -13.86
N GLY A 173 -4.75 -7.56 -12.67
CA GLY A 173 -5.33 -7.24 -11.36
C GLY A 173 -6.22 -8.33 -10.74
N GLY A 174 -6.70 -9.30 -11.50
CA GLY A 174 -7.49 -10.39 -10.96
C GLY A 174 -6.64 -11.42 -10.22
N ALA A 175 -7.17 -12.01 -9.14
CA ALA A 175 -6.50 -13.09 -8.45
C ALA A 175 -6.49 -14.37 -9.28
N TYR A 176 -5.35 -15.06 -9.34
CA TYR A 176 -5.28 -16.38 -9.97
C TYR A 176 -6.22 -17.36 -9.29
N LYS A 177 -7.00 -18.10 -10.05
CA LYS A 177 -7.91 -19.15 -9.56
C LYS A 177 -7.92 -20.37 -10.48
N SER A 178 -8.17 -21.55 -9.92
CA SER A 178 -8.31 -22.84 -10.64
C SER A 178 -7.19 -23.08 -11.65
N ARG A 179 -5.94 -22.80 -11.26
CA ARG A 179 -4.78 -22.93 -12.15
C ARG A 179 -3.46 -23.07 -11.42
N SER A 180 -2.46 -23.58 -12.13
CA SER A 180 -1.06 -23.43 -11.75
C SER A 180 -0.43 -22.25 -12.49
N ALA A 181 0.51 -21.56 -11.85
CA ALA A 181 1.23 -20.44 -12.43
C ALA A 181 2.66 -20.39 -11.91
N LYS A 182 3.59 -19.92 -12.75
CA LYS A 182 4.98 -19.65 -12.36
C LYS A 182 5.13 -18.16 -12.07
N ILE A 183 5.51 -17.82 -10.83
CA ILE A 183 5.68 -16.45 -10.35
C ILE A 183 7.12 -16.34 -9.83
N ASN A 184 7.89 -15.42 -10.40
CA ASN A 184 9.30 -15.22 -10.03
C ASN A 184 10.10 -16.54 -9.97
N GLY A 185 9.91 -17.39 -10.97
CA GLY A 185 10.61 -18.68 -11.13
C GLY A 185 10.05 -19.85 -10.30
N ARG A 186 9.11 -19.62 -9.36
CA ARG A 186 8.50 -20.66 -8.51
C ARG A 186 7.11 -21.03 -8.98
N SER A 187 6.77 -22.32 -8.88
CA SER A 187 5.46 -22.84 -9.27
C SER A 187 4.47 -22.80 -8.10
N TYR A 188 3.27 -22.32 -8.37
CA TYR A 188 2.17 -22.22 -7.43
C TYR A 188 0.91 -22.82 -8.01
N THR A 189 0.05 -23.35 -7.15
CA THR A 189 -1.26 -23.87 -7.51
C THR A 189 -2.33 -23.11 -6.75
N PHE A 190 -3.37 -22.69 -7.47
CA PHE A 190 -4.49 -21.91 -6.95
C PHE A 190 -5.80 -22.70 -7.10
N ASN A 191 -6.60 -22.77 -6.03
CA ASN A 191 -7.91 -23.39 -6.04
C ASN A 191 -8.99 -22.49 -6.68
N SER A 192 -10.23 -22.95 -6.73
CA SER A 192 -11.37 -22.20 -7.27
C SER A 192 -11.73 -20.96 -6.45
N ALA A 193 -11.33 -20.92 -5.18
CA ALA A 193 -11.47 -19.73 -4.30
C ALA A 193 -10.32 -18.72 -4.48
N ALA A 194 -9.40 -18.97 -5.43
CA ALA A 194 -8.21 -18.17 -5.71
C ALA A 194 -7.19 -18.16 -4.54
N GLU A 195 -7.14 -19.21 -3.73
CA GLU A 195 -6.16 -19.38 -2.66
C GLU A 195 -4.99 -20.21 -3.15
N VAL A 196 -3.75 -19.88 -2.75
CA VAL A 196 -2.59 -20.74 -2.99
C VAL A 196 -2.73 -22.02 -2.15
N THR A 197 -2.50 -23.18 -2.75
CA THR A 197 -2.74 -24.49 -2.08
C THR A 197 -1.46 -25.24 -1.76
N ASN A 198 -0.42 -25.09 -2.58
CA ASN A 198 0.85 -25.76 -2.34
C ASN A 198 1.70 -25.01 -1.34
N MET A 199 2.50 -25.75 -0.57
CA MET A 199 3.53 -25.16 0.29
C MET A 199 4.64 -24.58 -0.58
N GLN A 200 4.93 -23.28 -0.43
CA GLN A 200 5.96 -22.59 -1.22
C GLN A 200 6.35 -21.25 -0.61
N TRP A 201 7.62 -20.86 -0.78
CA TRP A 201 8.09 -19.54 -0.40
C TRP A 201 7.54 -18.45 -1.32
N ILE A 202 7.03 -17.38 -0.70
CA ILE A 202 6.55 -16.16 -1.37
C ILE A 202 7.34 -14.96 -0.84
N VAL A 203 7.40 -13.90 -1.64
CA VAL A 203 7.87 -12.59 -1.20
C VAL A 203 6.67 -11.67 -1.06
N MET A 204 6.38 -11.24 0.16
CA MET A 204 5.28 -10.32 0.47
C MET A 204 5.83 -9.16 1.30
N ASP A 205 5.57 -7.93 0.87
CA ASP A 205 6.09 -6.71 1.49
C ASP A 205 7.62 -6.71 1.66
N GLY A 206 8.33 -7.24 0.64
CA GLY A 206 9.78 -7.35 0.62
C GLY A 206 10.38 -8.46 1.49
N GLN A 207 9.54 -9.24 2.18
CA GLN A 207 9.98 -10.28 3.10
C GLN A 207 9.61 -11.68 2.62
N TRP A 208 10.51 -12.65 2.90
CA TRP A 208 10.24 -14.06 2.66
C TRP A 208 9.27 -14.61 3.69
N LYS A 209 8.19 -15.22 3.20
CA LYS A 209 7.17 -15.91 4.01
C LYS A 209 6.87 -17.25 3.38
N LEU A 210 6.50 -18.24 4.18
CA LEU A 210 6.14 -19.55 3.69
C LEU A 210 4.61 -19.66 3.62
N ALA A 211 4.10 -19.83 2.41
CA ALA A 211 2.70 -20.17 2.19
C ALA A 211 2.49 -21.66 2.46
N LYS A 212 1.48 -22.00 3.24
CA LYS A 212 1.06 -23.38 3.53
C LYS A 212 -0.45 -23.41 3.73
N ASP A 213 -1.14 -24.28 3.02
CA ASP A 213 -2.60 -24.45 3.12
C ASP A 213 -3.39 -23.14 2.98
N GLY A 214 -2.92 -22.28 2.07
CA GLY A 214 -3.53 -21.00 1.76
C GLY A 214 -3.27 -19.89 2.79
N LYS A 215 -2.44 -20.12 3.80
CA LYS A 215 -2.10 -19.14 4.85
C LYS A 215 -0.60 -18.95 4.99
N ILE A 216 -0.19 -17.90 5.65
CA ILE A 216 1.19 -17.72 6.10
C ILE A 216 1.46 -18.72 7.22
N ALA A 217 2.50 -19.55 7.04
CA ALA A 217 2.96 -20.48 8.05
C ALA A 217 3.68 -19.75 9.17
N THR A 218 3.58 -20.28 10.40
CA THR A 218 4.28 -19.80 11.61
C THR A 218 4.88 -20.96 12.36
N GLY A 219 5.76 -20.69 13.31
CA GLY A 219 6.46 -21.72 14.10
C GLY A 219 7.39 -22.57 13.26
N TRP A 220 7.69 -23.77 13.75
CA TRP A 220 8.56 -24.69 13.05
C TRP A 220 7.96 -25.23 11.76
N GLN A 221 8.69 -25.12 10.68
CA GLN A 221 8.34 -25.67 9.37
C GLN A 221 9.54 -26.46 8.80
N THR A 222 9.24 -27.50 8.03
CA THR A 222 10.23 -28.23 7.24
C THR A 222 9.96 -28.01 5.77
N TRP A 223 10.96 -27.56 5.03
CA TRP A 223 10.92 -27.33 3.59
C TRP A 223 12.22 -27.81 2.97
N ASP A 224 12.14 -28.65 1.96
CA ASP A 224 13.30 -29.16 1.23
C ASP A 224 14.42 -29.67 2.17
N ASN A 225 14.07 -30.57 3.08
CA ASN A 225 14.95 -31.14 4.11
C ASN A 225 15.58 -30.13 5.11
N ASN A 226 15.22 -28.85 5.07
CA ASN A 226 15.68 -27.86 6.02
C ASN A 226 14.57 -27.47 6.99
N ARG A 227 14.95 -27.17 8.23
CA ARG A 227 14.03 -26.66 9.24
C ARG A 227 14.14 -25.15 9.33
N TYR A 228 13.01 -24.52 9.47
CA TYR A 228 12.85 -23.06 9.59
C TYR A 228 11.97 -22.74 10.79
N TYR A 229 12.21 -21.63 11.42
CA TYR A 229 11.29 -21.08 12.40
C TYR A 229 10.73 -19.76 11.90
N LEU A 230 9.40 -19.67 11.83
CA LEU A 230 8.66 -18.50 11.36
C LEU A 230 8.02 -17.82 12.56
N ASN A 231 8.25 -16.53 12.71
CA ASN A 231 7.65 -15.70 13.75
C ASN A 231 6.14 -15.64 13.60
N ALA A 232 5.43 -15.07 14.57
CA ALA A 232 3.96 -14.93 14.53
C ALA A 232 3.46 -14.11 13.34
N ASP A 233 4.27 -13.18 12.82
CA ASP A 233 3.98 -12.39 11.61
C ASP A 233 4.40 -13.11 10.31
N GLY A 234 4.91 -14.35 10.42
CA GLY A 234 5.39 -15.16 9.31
C GLY A 234 6.79 -14.82 8.81
N THR A 235 7.50 -13.88 9.43
CA THR A 235 8.90 -13.61 9.10
C THR A 235 9.79 -14.73 9.58
N MET A 236 10.81 -15.05 8.78
CA MET A 236 11.73 -16.14 9.04
C MET A 236 12.85 -15.70 9.98
N LYS A 237 13.19 -16.52 10.97
CA LYS A 237 14.43 -16.37 11.75
C LYS A 237 15.63 -16.64 10.86
N ALA A 238 16.60 -15.72 10.86
CA ALA A 238 17.79 -15.84 10.05
C ALA A 238 18.99 -15.15 10.74
N ASN A 239 20.17 -15.74 10.64
CA ASN A 239 21.41 -15.21 11.20
C ASN A 239 21.29 -14.87 12.71
N GLU A 240 20.56 -15.70 13.45
CA GLU A 240 20.33 -15.54 14.89
C GLU A 240 20.28 -16.88 15.61
N SER A 241 20.43 -16.85 16.95
CA SER A 241 20.13 -17.98 17.83
C SER A 241 18.73 -17.85 18.41
N PHE A 242 18.08 -18.98 18.66
CA PHE A 242 16.73 -19.03 19.20
C PHE A 242 16.58 -20.20 20.16
N THR A 243 15.95 -19.97 21.31
CA THR A 243 15.63 -21.03 22.27
C THR A 243 14.14 -21.31 22.23
N ASP A 244 13.78 -22.57 22.05
CA ASP A 244 12.42 -23.07 22.06
C ASP A 244 12.35 -24.39 22.84
N GLY A 245 11.38 -24.52 23.76
CA GLY A 245 11.23 -25.69 24.59
C GLY A 245 12.50 -26.06 25.39
N GLY A 246 13.31 -25.07 25.80
CA GLY A 246 14.58 -25.28 26.51
C GLY A 246 15.72 -25.77 25.63
N LYS A 247 15.56 -25.86 24.32
CA LYS A 247 16.56 -26.20 23.32
C LYS A 247 17.02 -24.99 22.54
N THR A 248 18.32 -24.86 22.29
CA THR A 248 18.90 -23.77 21.50
C THR A 248 19.15 -24.22 20.07
N TYR A 249 18.78 -23.33 19.14
CA TYR A 249 18.93 -23.49 17.69
C TYR A 249 19.68 -22.30 17.11
N PHE A 250 20.35 -22.50 15.98
CA PHE A 250 21.05 -21.45 15.26
C PHE A 250 20.61 -21.46 13.80
N PHE A 251 20.30 -20.28 13.27
CA PHE A 251 19.84 -20.13 11.90
C PHE A 251 20.90 -19.46 11.03
N CYS A 252 21.09 -19.98 9.84
CA CYS A 252 21.96 -19.36 8.85
C CYS A 252 21.32 -18.13 8.20
N SER A 253 22.07 -17.40 7.37
CA SER A 253 21.61 -16.16 6.74
C SER A 253 20.40 -16.33 5.82
N TRP A 254 20.19 -17.52 5.26
CA TRP A 254 19.01 -17.85 4.44
C TRP A 254 17.88 -18.50 5.26
N GLY A 255 18.00 -18.56 6.60
CA GLY A 255 16.95 -18.95 7.54
C GLY A 255 16.85 -20.45 7.87
N GLY A 256 17.63 -21.30 7.24
CA GLY A 256 17.65 -22.71 7.60
C GLY A 256 18.36 -22.93 8.95
N ALA A 257 17.81 -23.80 9.79
CA ALA A 257 18.48 -24.20 11.02
C ALA A 257 19.73 -25.04 10.72
N TYR A 258 20.86 -24.73 11.32
CA TYR A 258 22.05 -25.57 11.28
C TYR A 258 21.78 -26.95 11.90
N LYS A 259 22.35 -28.00 11.35
CA LYS A 259 22.20 -29.37 11.83
C LYS A 259 23.46 -30.19 11.55
N ASN A 260 23.73 -31.17 12.41
CA ASN A 260 24.87 -32.10 12.27
C ASN A 260 26.22 -31.38 12.08
N CYS A 261 26.43 -30.24 12.72
CA CYS A 261 27.65 -29.46 12.53
C CYS A 261 28.06 -28.68 13.77
N TRP A 262 29.32 -28.28 13.78
CA TRP A 262 29.84 -27.32 14.75
C TRP A 262 29.39 -25.90 14.42
N GLN A 263 29.00 -25.17 15.46
CA GLN A 263 28.74 -23.73 15.37
C GLN A 263 29.56 -22.97 16.40
N THR A 264 30.03 -21.79 16.02
CA THR A 264 30.62 -20.83 16.95
C THR A 264 29.68 -19.61 16.99
N TRP A 265 29.19 -19.32 18.20
CA TRP A 265 28.30 -18.18 18.41
C TRP A 265 28.75 -17.41 19.66
N ASN A 266 28.98 -16.10 19.51
CA ASN A 266 29.51 -15.25 20.59
C ASN A 266 30.74 -15.82 21.27
N GLY A 267 31.67 -16.34 20.47
CA GLY A 267 32.94 -16.93 20.96
C GLY A 267 32.80 -18.31 21.63
N LYS A 268 31.59 -18.84 21.79
CA LYS A 268 31.35 -20.18 22.37
C LYS A 268 31.09 -21.21 21.29
N LYS A 269 31.47 -22.47 21.54
CA LYS A 269 31.29 -23.59 20.59
C LYS A 269 30.09 -24.45 20.98
N TYR A 270 29.34 -24.84 19.96
CA TYR A 270 28.15 -25.68 20.01
C TYR A 270 28.26 -26.79 18.96
N TYR A 271 27.56 -27.88 19.16
CA TYR A 271 27.31 -28.87 18.11
C TYR A 271 25.82 -29.12 18.01
N LEU A 272 25.31 -29.28 16.82
CA LEU A 272 23.86 -29.38 16.54
C LEU A 272 23.50 -30.81 16.16
N HIS A 273 22.41 -31.33 16.72
CA HIS A 273 21.79 -32.58 16.31
C HIS A 273 21.27 -32.50 14.86
N ASP A 274 20.82 -33.62 14.33
CA ASP A 274 20.13 -33.72 13.01
C ASP A 274 18.84 -32.94 12.98
N ASN A 275 18.14 -32.75 14.12
CA ASN A 275 16.96 -31.93 14.28
C ASN A 275 17.27 -30.44 14.48
N GLY A 276 18.53 -30.05 14.49
CA GLY A 276 19.01 -28.67 14.65
C GLY A 276 19.15 -28.19 16.11
N ALA A 277 18.69 -28.95 17.11
CA ALA A 277 18.88 -28.57 18.51
C ALA A 277 20.34 -28.71 18.92
N ALA A 278 20.86 -27.77 19.72
CA ALA A 278 22.19 -27.88 20.26
C ALA A 278 22.26 -29.01 21.32
N TYR A 279 23.37 -29.74 21.34
CA TYR A 279 23.69 -30.70 22.39
C TYR A 279 23.65 -30.01 23.74
N GLN A 280 23.08 -30.69 24.76
CA GLN A 280 22.86 -30.11 26.09
C GLN A 280 22.87 -31.20 27.16
N ASN A 281 23.74 -31.08 28.17
CA ASN A 281 23.93 -32.07 29.24
C ASN A 281 24.23 -33.48 28.69
N GLU A 282 25.03 -33.59 27.65
CA GLU A 282 25.30 -34.84 26.98
C GLU A 282 26.69 -34.89 26.34
N TRP A 283 27.17 -36.12 26.06
CA TRP A 283 28.43 -36.38 25.40
C TRP A 283 28.23 -36.58 23.90
N LEU A 284 29.15 -36.04 23.12
CA LEU A 284 29.26 -36.27 21.66
C LEU A 284 30.63 -36.90 21.37
N LYS A 285 30.65 -38.00 20.62
CA LYS A 285 31.88 -38.52 20.00
C LYS A 285 31.90 -38.13 18.53
N THR A 286 32.82 -37.31 18.12
CA THR A 286 33.00 -36.90 16.72
C THR A 286 34.49 -36.70 16.41
N GLY A 287 34.91 -37.05 15.18
CA GLY A 287 36.32 -36.98 14.82
C GLY A 287 37.27 -37.78 15.74
N GLY A 288 36.82 -38.91 16.30
CA GLY A 288 37.57 -39.73 17.23
C GLY A 288 37.73 -39.16 18.63
N LYS A 289 37.16 -38.02 18.95
CA LYS A 289 37.26 -37.32 20.25
C LYS A 289 35.90 -37.21 20.91
N TRP A 290 35.91 -37.15 22.28
CA TRP A 290 34.74 -36.93 23.09
C TRP A 290 34.63 -35.46 23.50
N TYR A 291 33.42 -34.91 23.45
CA TYR A 291 33.08 -33.54 23.84
C TYR A 291 31.88 -33.55 24.77
N TRP A 292 31.97 -32.82 25.87
CA TRP A 292 30.83 -32.61 26.79
C TRP A 292 30.17 -31.27 26.52
N PHE A 293 28.85 -31.24 26.43
CA PHE A 293 28.07 -30.02 26.32
C PHE A 293 27.36 -29.76 27.64
N GLN A 294 27.47 -28.53 28.13
CA GLN A 294 26.95 -28.11 29.42
C GLN A 294 25.41 -27.83 29.33
N ALA A 295 24.79 -27.45 30.48
CA ALA A 295 23.37 -27.13 30.56
C ALA A 295 22.97 -25.91 29.69
N ASP A 296 23.90 -25.01 29.40
CA ASP A 296 23.73 -23.89 28.48
C ASP A 296 24.02 -24.24 27.01
N SER A 297 24.18 -25.51 26.73
CA SER A 297 24.56 -26.09 25.42
C SER A 297 25.95 -25.72 24.92
N THR A 298 26.78 -25.05 25.71
CA THR A 298 28.16 -24.75 25.29
C THR A 298 29.06 -25.95 25.48
N MET A 299 30.03 -26.13 24.57
CA MET A 299 31.08 -27.12 24.74
C MET A 299 31.95 -26.79 25.97
N ALA A 300 32.11 -27.73 26.89
CA ALA A 300 33.00 -27.58 28.04
C ALA A 300 34.45 -27.38 27.60
N VAL A 301 35.07 -26.32 28.08
CA VAL A 301 36.52 -26.09 27.91
C VAL A 301 37.21 -26.64 29.12
N ASN A 302 38.13 -27.58 28.92
CA ASN A 302 38.88 -28.18 30.00
C ASN A 302 39.93 -27.18 30.55
N ASN A 303 39.52 -26.38 31.54
CA ASN A 303 40.44 -25.50 32.31
C ASN A 303 41.14 -26.24 33.44
N ARG A 304 41.36 -27.53 33.34
CA ARG A 304 42.30 -28.18 34.28
C ARG A 304 43.69 -27.64 34.00
N ARG A 305 44.10 -26.62 34.74
CA ARG A 305 45.49 -26.55 35.24
C ARG A 305 45.65 -27.82 36.05
N LEU A 306 46.42 -28.79 35.54
CA LEU A 306 46.92 -29.88 36.34
C LEU A 306 47.73 -29.24 37.48
N GLY A 307 47.06 -29.03 38.61
CA GLY A 307 47.72 -28.79 39.85
C GLY A 307 48.64 -30.03 40.12
N LYS A 308 49.89 -29.80 40.18
CA LYS A 308 50.95 -30.80 40.58
C LYS A 308 50.79 -31.19 42.03
N ASP A 309 49.65 -31.53 42.55
CA ASP A 309 49.47 -31.91 43.93
C ASP A 309 48.38 -32.97 44.10
N ASP A 310 48.59 -34.17 43.55
CA ASP A 310 47.90 -35.36 44.04
C ASP A 310 48.67 -36.68 43.82
N ALA A 311 49.98 -36.60 43.90
CA ALA A 311 50.86 -37.79 43.87
C ALA A 311 51.35 -38.21 45.25
N SER A 312 50.79 -37.70 46.36
CA SER A 312 51.29 -37.99 47.71
C SER A 312 50.23 -38.52 48.72
N ARG A 313 49.17 -39.19 48.23
CA ARG A 313 48.29 -39.93 49.14
C ARG A 313 47.93 -41.31 48.61
N ARG A 314 48.91 -42.21 48.49
CA ARG A 314 48.80 -43.69 48.62
C ARG A 314 50.11 -44.25 48.96
N SER A 315 50.40 -44.28 50.21
CA SER A 315 51.28 -45.26 50.90
C SER A 315 50.49 -45.93 52.00
#